data_2febf718c3876fd645ff09d48feabda5
#
_entry.id   2febf718c3876fd645ff09d48feabda5
#
_cell.length_a   1.000
_cell.length_b   1.000
_cell.length_c   1.000
_cell.angle_alpha   90.00
_cell.angle_beta   90.00
_cell.angle_gamma   90.00
#
_symmetry.space_group_name_H-M   'P 1'
#
loop_
_entity.id
_entity.type
_entity.pdbx_description
1 polymer ?
#
loop_
_entity_poly.entity_id
_entity_poly.type
_entity_poly.pdbx_seq_one_letter_code
_entity_poly.pdbx_strand_id
1 'polypeptide(L)'
;SLPDDTGFQRWLPQEPGLPGIDNGNVWSTEAVLRREARLGDTVVVYDEGGNWRGVGTAWYLAEQGKKVILVTPDAFVGKEIARTAADGNARQRLARLGASFHTEHVIARWHGNGITIRSALTGEDTTLPASALVMATTNTAFDPFPETFAGKTTHRIGDCTAPRLAAYAFHEGRKTALTL
;
A
#
# COMPACT_ATOMS: atom_id res chain seq x y z
N SER A 1 -0.90 13.06 5.00
CA SER A 1 -1.82 11.94 4.71
C SER A 1 -1.78 10.90 5.82
N LEU A 2 -2.83 10.10 5.93
CA LEU A 2 -2.93 8.98 6.86
C LEU A 2 -3.11 7.68 6.05
N PRO A 3 -2.69 6.51 6.59
CA PRO A 3 -3.06 5.23 6.01
C PRO A 3 -4.58 5.11 5.90
N ASP A 4 -5.05 4.50 4.82
CA ASP A 4 -6.45 4.12 4.68
C ASP A 4 -6.73 2.91 5.58
N ASP A 5 -7.76 3.00 6.42
CA ASP A 5 -8.19 1.96 7.36
C ASP A 5 -9.36 1.12 6.83
N THR A 6 -9.96 1.51 5.71
CA THR A 6 -11.05 0.78 5.07
C THR A 6 -10.58 -0.39 4.21
N GLY A 7 -9.30 -0.39 3.82
CA GLY A 7 -8.75 -1.34 2.87
C GLY A 7 -9.22 -1.10 1.43
N PHE A 8 -9.55 0.14 1.10
CA PHE A 8 -9.92 0.52 -0.27
C PHE A 8 -8.81 0.16 -1.27
N GLN A 9 -9.22 -0.37 -2.41
CA GLN A 9 -8.33 -0.76 -3.51
C GLN A 9 -8.73 -0.01 -4.78
N ARG A 10 -7.79 0.70 -5.40
CA ARG A 10 -8.04 1.45 -6.65
C ARG A 10 -8.48 0.55 -7.81
N TRP A 11 -8.08 -0.72 -7.80
CA TRP A 11 -8.46 -1.71 -8.80
C TRP A 11 -9.85 -2.31 -8.59
N LEU A 12 -10.47 -2.06 -7.43
CA LEU A 12 -11.83 -2.45 -7.10
C LEU A 12 -12.64 -1.20 -6.65
N PRO A 13 -12.78 -0.17 -7.51
CA PRO A 13 -13.37 1.10 -7.09
C PRO A 13 -14.86 1.01 -6.74
N GLN A 14 -15.54 -0.07 -7.13
CA GLN A 14 -16.92 -0.37 -6.75
C GLN A 14 -17.04 -0.88 -5.31
N GLU A 15 -15.95 -1.36 -4.72
CA GLU A 15 -15.92 -1.84 -3.33
C GLU A 15 -15.47 -0.69 -2.41
N PRO A 16 -16.27 -0.26 -1.44
CA PRO A 16 -15.92 0.86 -0.56
C PRO A 16 -14.79 0.54 0.40
N GLY A 17 -14.45 -0.73 0.56
CA GLY A 17 -13.40 -1.24 1.42
C GLY A 17 -13.16 -2.72 1.22
N LEU A 18 -12.23 -3.28 2.00
CA LEU A 18 -11.88 -4.70 1.91
C LEU A 18 -12.92 -5.56 2.65
N PRO A 19 -13.63 -6.48 1.97
CA PRO A 19 -14.52 -7.43 2.65
C PRO A 19 -13.75 -8.26 3.69
N GLY A 20 -14.24 -8.24 4.94
CA GLY A 20 -13.65 -8.96 6.06
C GLY A 20 -12.51 -8.22 6.79
N ILE A 21 -12.30 -6.93 6.55
CA ILE A 21 -11.30 -6.13 7.27
C ILE A 21 -11.48 -6.20 8.80
N ASP A 22 -12.72 -6.29 9.27
CA ASP A 22 -13.08 -6.37 10.69
C ASP A 22 -12.68 -7.70 11.36
N ASN A 23 -12.22 -8.70 10.59
CA ASN A 23 -11.69 -9.95 11.16
C ASN A 23 -10.32 -9.75 11.85
N GLY A 24 -9.80 -8.51 11.90
CA GLY A 24 -8.56 -8.15 12.57
C GLY A 24 -7.29 -8.55 11.80
N ASN A 25 -6.13 -8.21 12.36
CA ASN A 25 -4.80 -8.48 11.78
C ASN A 25 -4.58 -7.90 10.38
N VAL A 26 -5.22 -6.76 10.09
CA VAL A 26 -4.97 -5.93 8.92
C VAL A 26 -4.21 -4.68 9.37
N TRP A 27 -3.10 -4.39 8.74
CA TRP A 27 -2.14 -3.37 9.17
C TRP A 27 -1.71 -2.48 8.01
N SER A 28 -1.38 -1.24 8.30
CA SER A 28 -0.69 -0.37 7.35
C SER A 28 0.82 -0.65 7.32
N THR A 29 1.49 -0.24 6.26
CA THR A 29 2.95 -0.28 6.18
C THR A 29 3.60 0.54 7.29
N GLU A 30 2.99 1.66 7.68
CA GLU A 30 3.44 2.53 8.75
C GLU A 30 3.41 1.83 10.11
N ALA A 31 2.32 1.11 10.42
CA ALA A 31 2.20 0.34 11.66
C ALA A 31 3.27 -0.77 11.74
N VAL A 32 3.57 -1.42 10.62
CA VAL A 32 4.65 -2.41 10.54
C VAL A 32 6.00 -1.79 10.85
N LEU A 33 6.35 -0.67 10.20
CA LEU A 33 7.65 -0.01 10.36
C LEU A 33 7.81 0.64 11.75
N ARG A 34 6.71 1.05 12.38
CA ARG A 34 6.69 1.52 13.79
C ARG A 34 6.71 0.38 14.81
N ARG A 35 6.64 -0.88 14.34
CA ARG A 35 6.59 -2.09 15.19
C ARG A 35 5.33 -2.15 16.08
N GLU A 36 4.24 -1.57 15.63
CA GLU A 36 2.93 -1.60 16.30
C GLU A 36 2.11 -2.83 15.85
N ALA A 37 2.41 -3.36 14.66
CA ALA A 37 1.69 -4.48 14.07
C ALA A 37 2.04 -5.81 14.76
N ARG A 38 1.00 -6.58 15.12
CA ARG A 38 1.14 -7.95 15.66
C ARG A 38 1.07 -8.96 14.51
N LEU A 39 2.23 -9.29 13.99
CA LEU A 39 2.35 -10.18 12.83
C LEU A 39 2.62 -11.61 13.28
N GLY A 40 1.90 -12.58 12.71
CA GLY A 40 2.24 -13.99 12.80
C GLY A 40 3.37 -14.36 11.83
N ASP A 41 3.50 -15.65 11.50
CA ASP A 41 4.63 -16.15 10.69
C ASP A 41 4.45 -15.89 9.20
N THR A 42 3.22 -16.00 8.67
CA THR A 42 2.92 -15.78 7.25
C THR A 42 2.21 -14.47 7.07
N VAL A 43 2.82 -13.54 6.34
CA VAL A 43 2.32 -12.19 6.14
C VAL A 43 2.07 -11.94 4.65
N VAL A 44 0.86 -11.55 4.31
CA VAL A 44 0.56 -11.02 2.98
C VAL A 44 0.84 -9.54 2.97
N VAL A 45 1.58 -9.06 1.97
CA VAL A 45 1.75 -7.65 1.66
C VAL A 45 1.04 -7.36 0.35
N TYR A 46 -0.02 -6.56 0.40
CA TYR A 46 -0.70 -6.09 -0.81
C TYR A 46 -0.09 -4.78 -1.26
N ASP A 47 0.64 -4.81 -2.38
CA ASP A 47 1.33 -3.65 -2.94
C ASP A 47 0.60 -3.14 -4.19
N GLU A 48 -0.22 -2.13 -4.01
CA GLU A 48 -0.93 -1.45 -5.09
C GLU A 48 -0.11 -0.30 -5.71
N GLY A 49 0.90 0.15 -5.01
CA GLY A 49 1.74 1.27 -5.42
C GLY A 49 2.93 0.89 -6.29
N GLY A 50 3.40 -0.34 -6.22
CA GLY A 50 4.60 -0.81 -6.90
C GLY A 50 5.88 -0.05 -6.51
N ASN A 51 5.88 0.64 -5.37
CA ASN A 51 6.95 1.50 -4.91
C ASN A 51 7.63 0.95 -3.63
N TRP A 52 8.60 1.70 -3.09
CA TRP A 52 9.35 1.28 -1.90
C TRP A 52 8.48 1.10 -0.65
N ARG A 53 7.29 1.66 -0.59
CA ARG A 53 6.40 1.51 0.54
C ARG A 53 5.94 0.05 0.69
N GLY A 54 5.45 -0.59 -0.40
CA GLY A 54 5.06 -2.00 -0.40
C GLY A 54 6.27 -2.93 -0.48
N VAL A 55 7.11 -2.74 -1.49
CA VAL A 55 8.29 -3.59 -1.73
C VAL A 55 9.28 -3.54 -0.56
N GLY A 56 9.55 -2.34 -0.01
CA GLY A 56 10.46 -2.17 1.12
C GLY A 56 9.92 -2.78 2.41
N THR A 57 8.62 -2.68 2.66
CA THR A 57 7.97 -3.33 3.82
C THR A 57 8.02 -4.85 3.68
N ALA A 58 7.74 -5.39 2.49
CA ALA A 58 7.87 -6.82 2.21
C ALA A 58 9.31 -7.32 2.45
N TRP A 59 10.30 -6.55 1.99
CA TRP A 59 11.71 -6.87 2.21
C TRP A 59 12.08 -6.84 3.69
N TYR A 60 11.70 -5.79 4.41
CA TYR A 60 11.92 -5.69 5.85
C TYR A 60 11.34 -6.90 6.60
N LEU A 61 10.11 -7.31 6.29
CA LEU A 61 9.46 -8.47 6.92
C LEU A 61 10.17 -9.79 6.59
N ALA A 62 10.59 -9.97 5.34
CA ALA A 62 11.33 -11.15 4.92
C ALA A 62 12.70 -11.26 5.64
N GLU A 63 13.40 -10.13 5.86
CA GLU A 63 14.64 -10.08 6.65
C GLU A 63 14.41 -10.35 8.14
N GLN A 64 13.21 -10.11 8.66
CA GLN A 64 12.79 -10.52 10.00
C GLN A 64 12.39 -12.01 10.09
N GLY A 65 12.59 -12.78 9.03
CA GLY A 65 12.28 -14.21 8.98
C GLY A 65 10.81 -14.53 8.78
N LYS A 66 9.97 -13.55 8.39
CA LYS A 66 8.56 -13.79 8.04
C LYS A 66 8.43 -14.44 6.67
N LYS A 67 7.51 -15.38 6.54
CA LYS A 67 7.08 -15.91 5.24
C LYS A 67 6.22 -14.86 4.56
N VAL A 68 6.77 -14.16 3.59
CA VAL A 68 6.08 -13.07 2.88
C VAL A 68 5.42 -13.58 1.60
N ILE A 69 4.16 -13.22 1.43
CA ILE A 69 3.39 -13.38 0.20
C ILE A 69 3.11 -11.97 -0.32
N LEU A 70 3.75 -11.56 -1.40
CA LEU A 70 3.52 -10.26 -2.00
C LEU A 70 2.49 -10.38 -3.12
N VAL A 71 1.37 -9.66 -2.97
CA VAL A 71 0.27 -9.60 -3.94
C VAL A 71 0.25 -8.21 -4.55
N THR A 72 0.15 -8.12 -5.86
CA THR A 72 0.07 -6.84 -6.57
C THR A 72 -0.83 -6.96 -7.80
N PRO A 73 -1.64 -5.94 -8.12
CA PRO A 73 -2.41 -5.89 -9.36
C PRO A 73 -1.53 -5.64 -10.60
N ASP A 74 -0.29 -5.19 -10.40
CA ASP A 74 0.65 -4.96 -11.51
C ASP A 74 1.19 -6.27 -12.08
N ALA A 75 1.65 -6.24 -13.34
CA ALA A 75 2.23 -7.40 -14.04
C ALA A 75 3.55 -7.89 -13.41
N PHE A 76 4.22 -7.07 -12.62
CA PHE A 76 5.42 -7.44 -11.88
C PHE A 76 5.57 -6.59 -10.60
N VAL A 77 6.27 -7.15 -9.64
CA VAL A 77 6.56 -6.50 -8.36
C VAL A 77 7.51 -5.32 -8.57
N GLY A 78 7.17 -4.16 -8.01
CA GLY A 78 8.04 -3.00 -8.02
C GLY A 78 7.96 -2.16 -9.31
N LYS A 79 6.81 -2.05 -9.93
CA LYS A 79 6.60 -1.32 -11.18
C LYS A 79 7.09 0.13 -11.13
N GLU A 80 6.85 0.87 -10.04
CA GLU A 80 7.31 2.26 -9.92
C GLU A 80 8.80 2.36 -9.64
N ILE A 81 9.40 1.40 -8.92
CA ILE A 81 10.86 1.40 -8.68
C ILE A 81 11.65 0.92 -9.91
N ALA A 82 11.00 0.32 -10.90
CA ALA A 82 11.62 0.02 -12.19
C ALA A 82 12.12 1.27 -12.93
N ARG A 83 11.52 2.43 -12.66
CA ARG A 83 11.99 3.72 -13.22
C ARG A 83 13.43 4.06 -12.83
N THR A 84 13.93 3.48 -11.75
CA THR A 84 15.32 3.63 -11.26
C THR A 84 16.13 2.34 -11.40
N ALA A 85 15.61 1.35 -12.15
CA ALA A 85 16.20 0.01 -12.33
C ALA A 85 16.45 -0.75 -11.01
N ALA A 86 15.69 -0.43 -9.96
CA ALA A 86 15.85 -1.06 -8.64
C ALA A 86 14.96 -2.30 -8.44
N ASP A 87 13.94 -2.50 -9.29
CA ASP A 87 12.99 -3.60 -9.19
C ASP A 87 13.65 -4.99 -9.32
N GLY A 88 14.58 -5.15 -10.24
CA GLY A 88 15.29 -6.41 -10.44
C GLY A 88 16.04 -6.87 -9.19
N ASN A 89 16.80 -5.97 -8.58
CA ASN A 89 17.54 -6.25 -7.35
C ASN A 89 16.60 -6.54 -6.16
N ALA A 90 15.51 -5.78 -6.04
CA ALA A 90 14.54 -5.97 -4.99
C ALA A 90 13.84 -7.34 -5.10
N ARG A 91 13.39 -7.72 -6.30
CA ARG A 91 12.77 -9.03 -6.57
C ARG A 91 13.73 -10.18 -6.30
N GLN A 92 15.00 -10.08 -6.75
CA GLN A 92 16.01 -11.09 -6.48
C GLN A 92 16.25 -11.26 -4.96
N ARG A 93 16.32 -10.17 -4.21
CA ARG A 93 16.52 -10.22 -2.77
C ARG A 93 15.32 -10.86 -2.08
N LEU A 94 14.11 -10.44 -2.39
CA LEU A 94 12.87 -11.02 -1.86
C LEU A 94 12.78 -12.52 -2.16
N ALA A 95 13.06 -12.93 -3.40
CA ALA A 95 13.04 -14.33 -3.79
C ALA A 95 14.08 -15.18 -3.01
N ARG A 96 15.30 -14.65 -2.82
CA ARG A 96 16.34 -15.32 -1.99
C ARG A 96 15.92 -15.45 -0.52
N LEU A 97 15.09 -14.55 -0.02
CA LEU A 97 14.51 -14.61 1.33
C LEU A 97 13.26 -15.48 1.39
N GLY A 98 12.85 -16.12 0.30
CA GLY A 98 11.74 -17.06 0.25
C GLY A 98 10.37 -16.39 0.08
N ALA A 99 10.31 -15.13 -0.31
CA ALA A 99 9.04 -14.46 -0.62
C ALA A 99 8.41 -15.05 -1.90
N SER A 100 7.09 -15.24 -1.88
CA SER A 100 6.30 -15.60 -3.05
C SER A 100 5.59 -14.38 -3.64
N PHE A 101 5.35 -14.40 -4.96
CA PHE A 101 4.74 -13.29 -5.69
C PHE A 101 3.46 -13.74 -6.38
N HIS A 102 2.39 -12.97 -6.19
CA HIS A 102 1.14 -13.08 -6.92
C HIS A 102 0.90 -11.75 -7.63
N THR A 103 1.36 -11.68 -8.88
CA THR A 103 1.16 -10.52 -9.77
C THR A 103 -0.20 -10.62 -10.45
N GLU A 104 -0.73 -9.48 -10.94
CA GLU A 104 -2.03 -9.41 -11.61
C GLU A 104 -3.18 -9.95 -10.74
N HIS A 105 -3.07 -9.71 -9.39
CA HIS A 105 -4.09 -10.11 -8.44
C HIS A 105 -4.47 -8.94 -7.52
N VAL A 106 -5.73 -8.91 -7.15
CA VAL A 106 -6.32 -8.02 -6.13
C VAL A 106 -6.75 -8.84 -4.92
N ILE A 107 -7.03 -8.19 -3.79
CA ILE A 107 -7.56 -8.86 -2.61
C ILE A 107 -9.08 -8.87 -2.70
N ALA A 108 -9.69 -10.05 -2.81
CA ALA A 108 -11.13 -10.20 -2.83
C ALA A 108 -11.75 -10.24 -1.43
N ARG A 109 -11.06 -10.87 -0.45
CA ARG A 109 -11.53 -10.96 0.94
C ARG A 109 -10.42 -11.33 1.91
N TRP A 110 -10.47 -10.75 3.10
CA TRP A 110 -9.70 -11.17 4.27
C TRP A 110 -10.55 -12.03 5.21
N HIS A 111 -9.98 -13.14 5.72
CA HIS A 111 -10.69 -14.11 6.59
C HIS A 111 -10.17 -14.11 8.04
N GLY A 112 -9.21 -13.27 8.41
CA GLY A 112 -8.55 -13.26 9.71
C GLY A 112 -7.37 -14.23 9.84
N ASN A 113 -7.42 -15.36 9.15
CA ASN A 113 -6.36 -16.39 9.13
C ASN A 113 -6.01 -16.86 7.71
N GLY A 114 -6.47 -16.16 6.72
CA GLY A 114 -6.26 -16.43 5.31
C GLY A 114 -6.83 -15.31 4.44
N ILE A 115 -6.52 -15.37 3.15
CA ILE A 115 -6.89 -14.34 2.19
C ILE A 115 -7.38 -14.99 0.89
N THR A 116 -8.44 -14.46 0.32
CA THR A 116 -8.84 -14.76 -1.06
C THR A 116 -8.31 -13.66 -1.96
N ILE A 117 -7.47 -14.03 -2.90
CA ILE A 117 -6.99 -13.16 -3.98
C ILE A 117 -7.75 -13.49 -5.26
N ARG A 118 -7.97 -12.49 -6.10
CA ARG A 118 -8.65 -12.61 -7.39
C ARG A 118 -7.71 -12.24 -8.51
N SER A 119 -7.60 -13.09 -9.52
CA SER A 119 -6.88 -12.78 -10.75
C SER A 119 -7.56 -11.62 -11.48
N ALA A 120 -6.80 -10.56 -11.77
CA ALA A 120 -7.27 -9.44 -12.59
C ALA A 120 -7.46 -9.83 -14.07
N LEU A 121 -6.85 -10.94 -14.51
CA LEU A 121 -6.94 -11.41 -15.88
C LEU A 121 -8.14 -12.34 -16.09
N THR A 122 -8.34 -13.31 -15.19
CA THR A 122 -9.34 -14.36 -15.39
C THR A 122 -10.58 -14.20 -14.51
N GLY A 123 -10.47 -13.40 -13.44
CA GLY A 123 -11.52 -13.27 -12.42
C GLY A 123 -11.59 -14.44 -11.44
N GLU A 124 -10.70 -15.42 -11.56
CA GLU A 124 -10.67 -16.61 -10.69
C GLU A 124 -10.15 -16.28 -9.30
N ASP A 125 -10.77 -16.86 -8.30
CA ASP A 125 -10.41 -16.69 -6.89
C ASP A 125 -9.49 -17.83 -6.43
N THR A 126 -8.46 -17.47 -5.66
CA THR A 126 -7.54 -18.38 -4.99
C THR A 126 -7.43 -18.01 -3.52
N THR A 127 -7.54 -19.01 -2.62
CA THR A 127 -7.39 -18.77 -1.18
C THR A 127 -6.01 -19.21 -0.70
N LEU A 128 -5.34 -18.35 0.07
CA LEU A 128 -4.02 -18.57 0.63
C LEU A 128 -4.07 -18.45 2.16
N PRO A 129 -3.33 -19.30 2.91
CA PRO A 129 -3.20 -19.14 4.35
C PRO A 129 -2.32 -17.93 4.67
N ALA A 130 -2.75 -17.13 5.64
CA ALA A 130 -1.99 -15.97 6.10
C ALA A 130 -2.40 -15.63 7.55
N SER A 131 -1.46 -15.18 8.35
CA SER A 131 -1.70 -14.77 9.75
C SER A 131 -1.87 -13.25 9.91
N ALA A 132 -1.46 -12.48 8.91
CA ALA A 132 -1.67 -11.04 8.87
C ALA A 132 -1.69 -10.53 7.41
N LEU A 133 -2.39 -9.42 7.21
CA LEU A 133 -2.42 -8.67 5.96
C LEU A 133 -1.83 -7.27 6.18
N VAL A 134 -0.93 -6.85 5.31
CA VAL A 134 -0.36 -5.50 5.28
C VAL A 134 -0.79 -4.81 4.00
N MET A 135 -1.51 -3.68 4.14
CA MET A 135 -2.02 -2.91 3.02
C MET A 135 -1.06 -1.76 2.66
N ALA A 136 -0.44 -1.85 1.48
CA ALA A 136 0.34 -0.77 0.88
C ALA A 136 -0.48 -0.10 -0.23
N THR A 137 -1.66 0.39 0.15
CA THR A 137 -2.62 1.06 -0.73
C THR A 137 -2.47 2.59 -0.65
N THR A 138 -3.31 3.32 -1.35
CA THR A 138 -3.31 4.79 -1.32
C THR A 138 -3.71 5.29 0.07
N ASN A 139 -2.98 6.27 0.59
CA ASN A 139 -3.35 6.96 1.83
C ASN A 139 -4.56 7.86 1.60
N THR A 140 -5.24 8.23 2.68
CA THR A 140 -6.29 9.26 2.70
C THR A 140 -5.70 10.64 2.95
N ALA A 141 -6.33 11.67 2.39
CA ALA A 141 -5.97 13.05 2.67
C ALA A 141 -6.21 13.37 4.15
N PHE A 142 -5.28 14.10 4.74
CA PHE A 142 -5.43 14.58 6.11
C PHE A 142 -4.92 16.02 6.21
N ASP A 143 -5.80 16.91 6.60
CA ASP A 143 -5.49 18.32 6.88
C ASP A 143 -5.59 18.57 8.40
N PRO A 144 -4.46 18.71 9.11
CA PRO A 144 -4.45 18.97 10.54
C PRO A 144 -4.71 20.44 10.89
N PHE A 145 -4.81 21.32 9.90
CA PHE A 145 -4.89 22.75 10.10
C PHE A 145 -6.34 23.24 10.08
N PRO A 146 -6.67 24.32 10.83
CA PRO A 146 -7.99 24.93 10.77
C PRO A 146 -8.28 25.48 9.37
N GLU A 147 -9.56 25.60 9.02
CA GLU A 147 -9.97 26.09 7.71
C GLU A 147 -9.41 27.47 7.36
N THR A 148 -9.23 28.31 8.37
CA THR A 148 -8.69 29.67 8.20
C THR A 148 -7.70 30.03 9.29
N PHE A 149 -6.64 30.74 8.89
CA PHE A 149 -5.76 31.46 9.82
C PHE A 149 -6.18 32.94 9.81
N ALA A 150 -6.43 33.49 10.98
CA ALA A 150 -6.95 34.85 11.14
C ALA A 150 -6.20 35.88 10.27
N GLY A 151 -6.91 36.51 9.33
CA GLY A 151 -6.36 37.54 8.44
C GLY A 151 -5.37 37.05 7.38
N LYS A 152 -5.29 35.76 7.11
CA LYS A 152 -4.42 35.18 6.09
C LYS A 152 -5.21 34.36 5.08
N THR A 153 -4.82 34.46 3.81
CA THR A 153 -5.27 33.55 2.77
C THR A 153 -4.53 32.23 2.92
N THR A 154 -5.26 31.12 2.96
CA THR A 154 -4.69 29.77 3.07
C THR A 154 -4.90 29.00 1.78
N HIS A 155 -3.84 28.31 1.34
CA HIS A 155 -3.88 27.42 0.18
C HIS A 155 -3.52 26.01 0.62
N ARG A 156 -4.39 25.03 0.32
CA ARG A 156 -4.17 23.62 0.58
C ARG A 156 -3.57 22.96 -0.65
N ILE A 157 -2.43 22.32 -0.47
CA ILE A 157 -1.67 21.68 -1.55
C ILE A 157 -1.04 20.37 -1.07
N GLY A 158 -0.67 19.50 -2.00
CA GLY A 158 -0.01 18.24 -1.68
C GLY A 158 -0.92 17.24 -0.98
N ASP A 159 -0.36 16.50 -0.03
CA ASP A 159 -1.00 15.35 0.63
C ASP A 159 -2.20 15.70 1.51
N CYS A 160 -2.33 16.96 1.94
CA CYS A 160 -3.54 17.40 2.65
C CYS A 160 -4.75 17.49 1.72
N THR A 161 -4.53 17.57 0.40
CA THR A 161 -5.60 17.61 -0.60
C THR A 161 -5.80 16.24 -1.24
N ALA A 162 -4.70 15.61 -1.68
CA ALA A 162 -4.71 14.28 -2.28
C ALA A 162 -3.32 13.62 -2.15
N PRO A 163 -3.20 12.50 -1.43
CA PRO A 163 -1.93 11.79 -1.28
C PRO A 163 -1.41 11.28 -2.62
N ARG A 164 -0.21 11.73 -2.98
CA ARG A 164 0.47 11.39 -4.25
C ARG A 164 1.98 11.42 -4.07
N LEU A 165 2.74 11.22 -5.16
CA LEU A 165 4.19 11.36 -5.15
C LEU A 165 4.60 12.82 -4.91
N ALA A 166 5.74 13.03 -4.26
CA ALA A 166 6.26 14.35 -3.88
C ALA A 166 6.31 15.36 -5.05
N ALA A 167 6.52 14.88 -6.28
CA ALA A 167 6.54 15.73 -7.48
C ALA A 167 5.24 16.54 -7.65
N TYR A 168 4.10 15.99 -7.26
CA TYR A 168 2.80 16.70 -7.33
C TYR A 168 2.73 17.82 -6.30
N ALA A 169 3.23 17.59 -5.08
CA ALA A 169 3.28 18.62 -4.04
C ALA A 169 4.17 19.81 -4.46
N PHE A 170 5.33 19.53 -5.06
CA PHE A 170 6.20 20.57 -5.63
C PHE A 170 5.53 21.33 -6.77
N HIS A 171 4.86 20.63 -7.68
CA HIS A 171 4.14 21.27 -8.78
C HIS A 171 3.02 22.18 -8.29
N GLU A 172 2.20 21.69 -7.35
CA GLU A 172 1.09 22.48 -6.76
C GLU A 172 1.62 23.68 -5.99
N GLY A 173 2.69 23.52 -5.20
CA GLY A 173 3.34 24.63 -4.51
C GLY A 173 3.81 25.72 -5.45
N ARG A 174 4.50 25.32 -6.53
CA ARG A 174 4.93 26.28 -7.57
C ARG A 174 3.74 26.98 -8.23
N LYS A 175 2.71 26.22 -8.63
CA LYS A 175 1.51 26.77 -9.27
C LYS A 175 0.84 27.80 -8.38
N THR A 176 0.66 27.47 -7.09
CA THR A 176 0.03 28.38 -6.12
C THR A 176 0.88 29.65 -5.94
N ALA A 177 2.21 29.51 -5.77
CA ALA A 177 3.10 30.64 -5.58
C ALA A 177 3.12 31.61 -6.79
N LEU A 178 2.86 31.13 -8.01
CA LEU A 178 2.76 31.98 -9.20
C LEU A 178 1.44 32.72 -9.33
N THR A 179 0.46 32.41 -8.50
CA THR A 179 -0.88 33.06 -8.49
C THR A 179 -1.08 34.00 -7.32
N LEU A 180 -0.10 34.12 -6.44
CA LEU A 180 -0.07 35.08 -5.32
C LEU A 180 0.54 36.40 -5.76
#